data_bb6fde4f47592c9ce47e83593b06ef67
#
_entry.id   bb6fde4f47592c9ce47e83593b06ef67
#
_cell.length_a   1.000
_cell.length_b   1.000
_cell.length_c   1.000
_cell.angle_alpha   90.00
_cell.angle_beta   90.00
_cell.angle_gamma   90.00
#
_symmetry.space_group_name_H-M   'P 1'
#
loop_
_entity.id
_entity.type
_entity.pdbx_description
1 polymer ?
#
loop_
_entity_poly.entity_id
_entity_poly.type
_entity_poly.pdbx_seq_one_letter_code
_entity_poly.pdbx_strand_id
1 'polypeptide(L)'
;PLYAFWKVIFPDIMPGVVSGFLLSFTMSLDDFVITYFTKGPGVDTLSTKIYAEVRKGIKPEMYSLSTILFVTVLLLLLLVNVNPSPKEEKEEAKEREAMAKKGIRFRITKRVVFRRILPIAMVLVIGGGGIYYGSQNASAGGSQQLIVYNWGEYMDSDVIDIFEEETGIHVVYEEYETNEIMYPKIKSGAISYDLVCPSDYMIQKMIQNDLLQPINFDHIPNASNIGDMYYETSEQFDPGNLYSIPYCWGTVGILYNKKMVTEPIDSWSVLWDTNYRDSILMQDSVRDAFAVALKDLGYSLNSTNIKELTEAKDLLVTQKPLVQAYVVDQVRDKMIGNEAAIGVIYSGEAIYTQKENPNLEYVIPKEGSNIWIDSWVIPKNAEHKENAEKF
;
A
#
# COMPACT_ATOMS: atom_id res chain seq x y z
N PRO A 1 -0.32 -26.19 43.42
CA PRO A 1 -0.45 -26.37 41.94
C PRO A 1 0.38 -25.37 41.14
N LEU A 2 0.26 -24.06 41.42
CA LEU A 2 0.99 -23.01 40.69
C LEU A 2 2.53 -23.12 40.80
N TYR A 3 3.03 -23.46 42.01
CA TYR A 3 4.47 -23.64 42.22
C TYR A 3 5.02 -24.83 41.41
N ALA A 4 4.29 -25.94 41.37
CA ALA A 4 4.67 -27.10 40.57
C ALA A 4 4.64 -26.78 39.07
N PHE A 5 3.65 -26.02 38.58
CA PHE A 5 3.58 -25.56 37.22
C PHE A 5 4.82 -24.75 36.84
N TRP A 6 5.13 -23.70 37.59
CA TRP A 6 6.25 -22.81 37.27
C TRP A 6 7.65 -23.41 37.45
N LYS A 7 7.79 -24.37 38.39
CA LYS A 7 9.11 -24.96 38.72
C LYS A 7 9.42 -26.26 37.98
N VAL A 8 8.38 -26.99 37.54
CA VAL A 8 8.55 -28.32 36.95
C VAL A 8 8.01 -28.35 35.52
N ILE A 9 6.71 -28.03 35.35
CA ILE A 9 6.05 -28.20 34.05
C ILE A 9 6.52 -27.14 33.05
N PHE A 10 6.50 -25.87 33.44
CA PHE A 10 6.81 -24.75 32.54
C PHE A 10 8.23 -24.83 31.94
N PRO A 11 9.30 -25.15 32.69
CA PRO A 11 10.63 -25.35 32.10
C PRO A 11 10.70 -26.49 31.10
N ASP A 12 9.95 -27.59 31.30
CA ASP A 12 9.95 -28.73 30.40
C ASP A 12 9.21 -28.45 29.08
N ILE A 13 8.13 -27.65 29.13
CA ILE A 13 7.40 -27.27 27.92
C ILE A 13 7.98 -26.04 27.21
N MET A 14 8.91 -25.30 27.82
CA MET A 14 9.46 -24.05 27.31
C MET A 14 10.04 -24.17 25.89
N PRO A 15 10.78 -25.24 25.51
CA PRO A 15 11.25 -25.39 24.13
C PRO A 15 10.10 -25.42 23.11
N GLY A 16 8.99 -26.09 23.45
CA GLY A 16 7.79 -26.14 22.62
C GLY A 16 7.08 -24.78 22.53
N VAL A 17 6.99 -24.07 23.66
CA VAL A 17 6.41 -22.71 23.72
C VAL A 17 7.24 -21.73 22.87
N VAL A 18 8.56 -21.77 22.98
CA VAL A 18 9.46 -20.90 22.18
C VAL A 18 9.35 -21.22 20.69
N SER A 19 9.32 -22.52 20.33
CA SER A 19 9.17 -22.92 18.92
C SER A 19 7.81 -22.52 18.36
N GLY A 20 6.73 -22.69 19.12
CA GLY A 20 5.38 -22.28 18.74
C GLY A 20 5.27 -20.75 18.58
N PHE A 21 5.87 -20.01 19.50
CA PHE A 21 5.94 -18.55 19.42
C PHE A 21 6.70 -18.08 18.16
N LEU A 22 7.87 -18.65 17.88
CA LEU A 22 8.67 -18.30 16.69
C LEU A 22 7.92 -18.64 15.40
N LEU A 23 7.25 -19.79 15.35
CA LEU A 23 6.44 -20.18 14.20
C LEU A 23 5.28 -19.19 13.99
N SER A 24 4.55 -18.86 15.05
CA SER A 24 3.44 -17.90 15.00
C SER A 24 3.93 -16.49 14.59
N PHE A 25 5.09 -16.08 15.10
CA PHE A 25 5.72 -14.80 14.73
C PHE A 25 6.10 -14.78 13.26
N THR A 26 6.71 -15.86 12.75
CA THR A 26 7.09 -15.97 11.34
C THR A 26 5.85 -15.96 10.43
N MET A 27 4.82 -16.71 10.78
CA MET A 27 3.55 -16.74 10.04
C MET A 27 2.86 -15.36 10.05
N SER A 28 2.90 -14.64 11.18
CA SER A 28 2.33 -13.29 11.27
C SER A 28 3.09 -12.25 10.44
N LEU A 29 4.41 -12.42 10.25
CA LEU A 29 5.21 -11.56 9.37
C LEU A 29 4.93 -11.82 7.89
N ASP A 30 4.60 -13.06 7.53
CA ASP A 30 4.41 -13.50 6.15
C ASP A 30 2.95 -13.36 5.67
N ASP A 31 2.01 -13.13 6.59
CA ASP A 31 0.58 -13.00 6.27
C ASP A 31 0.24 -11.57 5.78
N PHE A 32 0.65 -11.30 4.55
CA PHE A 32 0.35 -10.05 3.88
C PHE A 32 -1.14 -9.93 3.51
N VAL A 33 -1.71 -10.95 2.87
CA VAL A 33 -3.03 -10.84 2.23
C VAL A 33 -4.14 -10.58 3.26
N ILE A 34 -4.22 -11.39 4.31
CA ILE A 34 -5.25 -11.22 5.33
C ILE A 34 -5.03 -9.89 6.05
N THR A 35 -3.79 -9.60 6.45
CA THR A 35 -3.47 -8.37 7.17
C THR A 35 -3.78 -7.12 6.33
N TYR A 36 -3.48 -7.13 5.03
CA TYR A 36 -3.76 -5.99 4.16
C TYR A 36 -5.24 -5.61 4.10
N PHE A 37 -6.15 -6.60 4.13
CA PHE A 37 -7.59 -6.36 4.10
C PHE A 37 -8.26 -6.18 5.48
N THR A 38 -7.57 -6.55 6.57
CA THR A 38 -8.16 -6.55 7.92
C THR A 38 -7.47 -5.60 8.90
N LYS A 39 -6.31 -5.01 8.53
CA LYS A 39 -5.63 -4.03 9.39
C LYS A 39 -6.51 -2.80 9.61
N GLY A 40 -6.50 -2.27 10.81
CA GLY A 40 -7.13 -0.97 11.11
C GLY A 40 -6.32 0.20 10.52
N PRO A 41 -6.94 1.38 10.39
CA PRO A 41 -6.28 2.59 9.92
C PRO A 41 -5.11 2.98 10.83
N GLY A 42 -4.03 3.47 10.23
CA GLY A 42 -2.82 3.87 10.95
C GLY A 42 -1.99 2.73 11.53
N VAL A 43 -2.35 1.46 11.30
CA VAL A 43 -1.60 0.28 11.76
C VAL A 43 -1.02 -0.46 10.58
N ASP A 44 0.29 -0.42 10.43
CA ASP A 44 1.01 -1.19 9.41
C ASP A 44 1.78 -2.36 10.04
N THR A 45 1.66 -3.53 9.42
CA THR A 45 2.64 -4.60 9.62
C THR A 45 3.83 -4.37 8.71
N LEU A 46 4.95 -5.02 9.03
CA LEU A 46 6.13 -4.89 8.19
C LEU A 46 5.86 -5.35 6.74
N SER A 47 5.10 -6.41 6.54
CA SER A 47 4.75 -6.92 5.20
C SER A 47 3.88 -5.93 4.42
N THR A 48 2.90 -5.28 5.06
CA THR A 48 2.07 -4.26 4.40
C THR A 48 2.86 -2.98 4.11
N LYS A 49 3.78 -2.59 5.01
CA LYS A 49 4.67 -1.44 4.79
C LYS A 49 5.66 -1.69 3.66
N ILE A 50 6.33 -2.86 3.64
CA ILE A 50 7.23 -3.23 2.53
C ILE A 50 6.47 -3.22 1.20
N TYR A 51 5.27 -3.78 1.16
CA TYR A 51 4.47 -3.83 -0.05
C TYR A 51 4.13 -2.43 -0.58
N ALA A 52 3.70 -1.53 0.30
CA ALA A 52 3.41 -0.14 -0.07
C ALA A 52 4.66 0.60 -0.59
N GLU A 53 5.81 0.43 0.09
CA GLU A 53 7.06 1.11 -0.29
C GLU A 53 7.72 0.52 -1.54
N VAL A 54 7.64 -0.81 -1.77
CA VAL A 54 8.20 -1.43 -3.00
C VAL A 54 7.54 -0.87 -4.26
N ARG A 55 6.29 -0.46 -4.17
CA ARG A 55 5.54 0.10 -5.29
C ARG A 55 5.81 1.58 -5.55
N LYS A 56 6.22 2.33 -4.52
CA LYS A 56 6.64 3.74 -4.63
C LYS A 56 8.08 3.95 -5.11
N GLY A 57 8.82 2.85 -5.34
CA GLY A 57 10.28 2.89 -5.48
C GLY A 57 10.95 2.68 -4.13
N ILE A 58 11.89 1.71 -4.07
CA ILE A 58 12.50 1.29 -2.81
C ILE A 58 13.47 2.37 -2.31
N LYS A 59 13.09 3.11 -1.28
CA LYS A 59 13.94 4.09 -0.61
C LYS A 59 15.09 3.41 0.17
N PRO A 60 16.25 4.06 0.34
CA PRO A 60 17.40 3.49 1.09
C PRO A 60 17.05 3.05 2.52
N GLU A 61 16.09 3.72 3.15
CA GLU A 61 15.63 3.36 4.50
C GLU A 61 15.03 1.96 4.56
N MET A 62 14.35 1.52 3.49
CA MET A 62 13.74 0.18 3.41
C MET A 62 14.78 -0.93 3.32
N TYR A 63 15.89 -0.70 2.61
CA TYR A 63 17.02 -1.64 2.61
C TYR A 63 17.63 -1.77 4.00
N SER A 64 17.78 -0.64 4.74
CA SER A 64 18.28 -0.63 6.10
C SER A 64 17.35 -1.39 7.05
N LEU A 65 16.03 -1.15 6.98
CA LEU A 65 15.03 -1.83 7.79
C LEU A 65 15.02 -3.34 7.52
N SER A 66 15.02 -3.73 6.24
CA SER A 66 15.05 -5.14 5.84
C SER A 66 16.33 -5.84 6.31
N THR A 67 17.48 -5.16 6.24
CA THR A 67 18.76 -5.69 6.72
C THR A 67 18.75 -5.89 8.24
N ILE A 68 18.24 -4.92 9.00
CA ILE A 68 18.13 -5.01 10.47
C ILE A 68 17.21 -6.18 10.84
N LEU A 69 16.07 -6.33 10.16
CA LEU A 69 15.15 -7.43 10.39
C LEU A 69 15.81 -8.78 10.08
N PHE A 70 16.45 -8.91 8.91
CA PHE A 70 17.13 -10.14 8.50
C PHE A 70 18.19 -10.53 9.51
N VAL A 71 19.05 -9.59 9.92
CA VAL A 71 20.10 -9.83 10.93
C VAL A 71 19.48 -10.23 12.28
N THR A 72 18.39 -9.57 12.68
CA THR A 72 17.68 -9.89 13.94
C THR A 72 17.11 -11.30 13.91
N VAL A 73 16.40 -11.67 12.85
CA VAL A 73 15.85 -13.02 12.67
C VAL A 73 16.96 -14.07 12.61
N LEU A 74 18.04 -13.79 11.87
CA LEU A 74 19.19 -14.70 11.78
C LEU A 74 19.83 -14.92 13.15
N LEU A 75 20.04 -13.86 13.94
CA LEU A 75 20.56 -13.95 15.30
C LEU A 75 19.63 -14.74 16.22
N LEU A 76 18.32 -14.51 16.13
CA LEU A 76 17.35 -15.29 16.90
C LEU A 76 17.36 -16.76 16.52
N LEU A 77 17.43 -17.10 15.24
CA LEU A 77 17.55 -18.48 14.75
C LEU A 77 18.84 -19.15 15.22
N LEU A 78 19.96 -18.43 15.16
CA LEU A 78 21.24 -18.95 15.66
C LEU A 78 21.19 -19.20 17.17
N LEU A 79 20.59 -18.28 17.95
CA LEU A 79 20.44 -18.42 19.41
C LEU A 79 19.52 -19.63 19.77
N VAL A 80 18.46 -19.87 19.00
CA VAL A 80 17.56 -21.00 19.21
C VAL A 80 18.18 -22.32 18.79
N ASN A 81 18.95 -22.34 17.68
CA ASN A 81 19.59 -23.54 17.16
C ASN A 81 20.89 -23.95 17.85
N VAL A 82 21.46 -23.11 18.73
CA VAL A 82 22.55 -23.51 19.62
C VAL A 82 22.00 -24.41 20.75
N ASN A 83 21.39 -25.55 20.38
CA ASN A 83 21.01 -26.56 21.35
C ASN A 83 22.27 -27.27 21.89
N PRO A 84 22.35 -27.51 23.21
CA PRO A 84 23.42 -28.33 23.75
C PRO A 84 23.35 -29.75 23.16
N SER A 85 24.49 -30.32 22.85
CA SER A 85 24.53 -31.71 22.40
C SER A 85 23.97 -32.62 23.50
N PRO A 86 23.38 -33.80 23.17
CA PRO A 86 22.86 -34.74 24.19
C PRO A 86 23.91 -35.15 25.24
N LYS A 87 25.19 -34.95 24.97
CA LYS A 87 26.29 -35.15 25.93
C LYS A 87 26.39 -34.00 26.94
N GLU A 88 26.25 -32.75 26.49
CA GLU A 88 26.30 -31.59 27.36
C GLU A 88 25.08 -31.52 28.28
N GLU A 89 23.88 -31.93 27.82
CA GLU A 89 22.69 -32.05 28.65
C GLU A 89 22.86 -33.09 29.81
N LYS A 90 23.49 -34.22 29.50
CA LYS A 90 23.77 -35.22 30.51
C LYS A 90 24.84 -34.78 31.53
N GLU A 91 25.82 -34.00 31.14
CA GLU A 91 26.81 -33.42 32.05
C GLU A 91 26.20 -32.31 32.91
N GLU A 92 25.40 -31.40 32.32
CA GLU A 92 24.67 -30.39 33.09
C GLU A 92 23.69 -31.00 34.10
N ALA A 93 23.00 -32.08 33.73
CA ALA A 93 22.10 -32.79 34.65
C ALA A 93 22.87 -33.41 35.83
N LYS A 94 24.05 -34.02 35.57
CA LYS A 94 24.92 -34.57 36.63
C LYS A 94 25.49 -33.47 37.53
N GLU A 95 25.91 -32.35 36.99
CA GLU A 95 26.35 -31.21 37.79
C GLU A 95 25.24 -30.63 38.65
N ARG A 96 23.99 -30.53 38.15
CA ARG A 96 22.82 -30.09 38.91
C ARG A 96 22.50 -31.04 40.08
N GLU A 97 22.57 -32.35 39.85
CA GLU A 97 22.40 -33.36 40.92
C GLU A 97 23.50 -33.26 41.97
N ALA A 98 24.74 -33.06 41.55
CA ALA A 98 25.87 -32.89 42.48
C ALA A 98 25.79 -31.60 43.31
N MET A 99 25.30 -30.51 42.71
CA MET A 99 25.07 -29.23 43.41
C MET A 99 23.87 -29.29 44.36
N ALA A 100 22.79 -29.99 43.97
CA ALA A 100 21.62 -30.21 44.84
C ALA A 100 21.99 -31.02 46.08
N LYS A 101 22.85 -32.02 45.96
CA LYS A 101 23.35 -32.83 47.06
C LYS A 101 24.27 -32.04 48.03
N LYS A 102 24.85 -30.92 47.58
CA LYS A 102 25.74 -30.04 48.37
C LYS A 102 25.03 -28.83 49.02
N GLY A 103 23.69 -28.74 48.88
CA GLY A 103 22.91 -27.65 49.52
C GLY A 103 23.23 -26.25 48.96
N ILE A 104 23.89 -26.13 47.81
CA ILE A 104 24.32 -24.87 47.25
C ILE A 104 23.14 -24.19 46.55
N ARG A 105 22.75 -23.01 47.05
CA ARG A 105 21.72 -22.15 46.46
C ARG A 105 22.08 -21.81 44.98
N PHE A 106 21.10 -21.98 44.11
CA PHE A 106 21.17 -21.73 42.69
C PHE A 106 21.79 -20.35 42.37
N ARG A 107 23.01 -20.31 41.92
CA ARG A 107 23.66 -19.10 41.44
C ARG A 107 23.43 -19.03 39.94
N ILE A 108 22.69 -18.01 39.50
CA ILE A 108 22.44 -17.76 38.05
C ILE A 108 23.79 -17.60 37.38
N THR A 109 24.23 -18.60 36.63
CA THR A 109 25.47 -18.56 35.88
C THR A 109 25.32 -17.66 34.64
N LYS A 110 26.38 -16.95 34.24
CA LYS A 110 26.41 -16.10 33.04
C LYS A 110 25.89 -16.82 31.79
N ARG A 111 26.07 -18.17 31.70
CA ARG A 111 25.53 -19.01 30.63
C ARG A 111 24.00 -19.09 30.61
N VAL A 112 23.36 -19.18 31.78
CA VAL A 112 21.87 -19.22 31.88
C VAL A 112 21.27 -17.87 31.51
N VAL A 113 21.92 -16.77 31.89
CA VAL A 113 21.53 -15.41 31.51
C VAL A 113 21.62 -15.23 30.00
N PHE A 114 22.74 -15.63 29.41
CA PHE A 114 22.97 -15.42 27.97
C PHE A 114 22.11 -16.33 27.07
N ARG A 115 21.90 -17.59 27.48
CA ARG A 115 21.14 -18.59 26.66
C ARG A 115 19.63 -18.56 26.85
N ARG A 116 19.12 -18.12 28.00
CA ARG A 116 17.66 -18.21 28.32
C ARG A 116 17.00 -16.86 28.60
N ILE A 117 17.68 -15.93 29.22
CA ILE A 117 17.11 -14.65 29.66
C ILE A 117 17.25 -13.59 28.58
N LEU A 118 18.38 -13.52 27.91
CA LEU A 118 18.65 -12.51 26.88
C LEU A 118 17.73 -12.57 25.66
N PRO A 119 17.41 -13.75 25.10
CA PRO A 119 16.44 -13.85 24.00
C PRO A 119 15.02 -13.42 24.43
N ILE A 120 14.60 -13.82 25.63
CA ILE A 120 13.28 -13.44 26.16
C ILE A 120 13.21 -11.94 26.43
N ALA A 121 14.26 -11.37 27.00
CA ALA A 121 14.35 -9.93 27.24
C ALA A 121 14.35 -9.13 25.92
N MET A 122 15.02 -9.62 24.88
CA MET A 122 15.05 -9.00 23.56
C MET A 122 13.67 -9.01 22.90
N VAL A 123 12.96 -10.13 22.98
CA VAL A 123 11.57 -10.25 22.46
C VAL A 123 10.62 -9.32 23.22
N LEU A 124 10.78 -9.20 24.54
CA LEU A 124 9.96 -8.29 25.36
C LEU A 124 10.27 -6.81 25.08
N VAL A 125 11.49 -6.46 24.78
CA VAL A 125 11.89 -5.08 24.42
C VAL A 125 11.36 -4.71 23.04
N ILE A 126 11.46 -5.62 22.06
CA ILE A 126 10.96 -5.40 20.69
C ILE A 126 9.41 -5.39 20.69
N GLY A 127 8.78 -6.35 21.37
CA GLY A 127 7.32 -6.41 21.49
C GLY A 127 6.76 -5.26 22.33
N GLY A 128 7.40 -4.91 23.43
CA GLY A 128 6.99 -3.79 24.29
C GLY A 128 7.20 -2.42 23.61
N GLY A 129 8.26 -2.28 22.85
CA GLY A 129 8.50 -1.07 22.04
C GLY A 129 7.44 -0.89 20.96
N GLY A 130 7.05 -1.97 20.27
CA GLY A 130 5.98 -1.95 19.26
C GLY A 130 4.60 -1.62 19.88
N ILE A 131 4.28 -2.20 21.04
CA ILE A 131 3.03 -1.89 21.74
C ILE A 131 3.03 -0.45 22.26
N TYR A 132 4.16 0.06 22.77
CA TYR A 132 4.28 1.44 23.26
C TYR A 132 4.11 2.44 22.10
N TYR A 133 4.73 2.18 20.94
CA TYR A 133 4.59 3.04 19.76
C TYR A 133 3.17 2.99 19.16
N GLY A 134 2.57 1.80 19.13
CA GLY A 134 1.18 1.62 18.69
C GLY A 134 0.16 2.27 19.63
N SER A 135 0.42 2.28 20.96
CA SER A 135 -0.49 2.89 21.94
C SER A 135 -0.45 4.42 21.92
N GLN A 136 0.67 5.03 21.56
CA GLN A 136 0.77 6.49 21.39
C GLN A 136 -0.08 6.97 20.20
N ASN A 137 -0.10 6.19 19.11
CA ASN A 137 -0.90 6.50 17.94
C ASN A 137 -2.39 6.08 18.06
N ALA A 138 -2.71 5.12 18.92
CA ALA A 138 -4.08 4.69 19.19
C ALA A 138 -4.86 5.59 20.16
N SER A 139 -4.21 6.53 20.85
CA SER A 139 -4.83 7.38 21.86
C SER A 139 -5.54 8.62 21.28
N ALA A 140 -5.55 8.82 19.97
CA ALA A 140 -6.22 9.92 19.28
C ALA A 140 -7.67 9.58 18.84
N GLY A 141 -8.28 8.53 19.38
CA GLY A 141 -9.69 8.18 19.15
C GLY A 141 -10.64 9.17 19.82
N GLY A 142 -11.02 10.22 19.11
CA GLY A 142 -11.98 11.23 19.53
C GLY A 142 -12.37 12.13 18.38
N SER A 143 -13.25 13.09 18.57
CA SER A 143 -13.73 14.06 17.57
C SER A 143 -12.65 14.90 16.87
N GLN A 144 -11.39 14.67 17.16
CA GLN A 144 -10.20 15.35 16.61
C GLN A 144 -9.35 14.44 15.69
N GLN A 145 -9.96 13.49 15.00
CA GLN A 145 -9.28 12.63 14.04
C GLN A 145 -9.96 12.69 12.68
N LEU A 146 -9.18 12.49 11.61
CA LEU A 146 -9.66 12.32 10.24
C LEU A 146 -8.91 11.16 9.57
N ILE A 147 -9.64 10.20 9.03
CA ILE A 147 -9.05 9.04 8.35
C ILE A 147 -9.25 9.21 6.84
N VAL A 148 -8.15 9.51 6.16
CA VAL A 148 -8.10 9.78 4.70
C VAL A 148 -7.57 8.57 3.97
N TYR A 149 -8.21 8.17 2.86
CA TYR A 149 -7.79 7.08 1.99
C TYR A 149 -7.67 7.59 0.56
N ASN A 150 -6.46 7.75 0.07
CA ASN A 150 -6.15 8.41 -1.20
C ASN A 150 -5.22 7.57 -2.08
N TRP A 151 -4.96 8.02 -3.28
CA TRP A 151 -3.96 7.48 -4.18
C TRP A 151 -2.55 7.69 -3.61
N GLY A 152 -1.61 6.82 -4.01
CA GLY A 152 -0.20 7.02 -3.69
C GLY A 152 0.36 8.26 -4.38
N GLU A 153 1.24 9.00 -3.69
CA GLU A 153 1.93 10.18 -4.23
C GLU A 153 0.99 11.30 -4.77
N TYR A 154 -0.21 11.42 -4.18
CA TYR A 154 -1.28 12.27 -4.72
C TYR A 154 -1.55 13.51 -3.88
N MET A 155 -0.87 13.66 -2.75
CA MET A 155 -0.93 14.82 -1.86
C MET A 155 0.43 15.07 -1.24
N ASP A 156 0.82 16.35 -1.16
CA ASP A 156 2.02 16.74 -0.44
C ASP A 156 1.81 16.59 1.07
N SER A 157 2.79 16.02 1.77
CA SER A 157 2.73 15.87 3.23
C SER A 157 2.60 17.19 3.97
N ASP A 158 3.18 18.27 3.43
CA ASP A 158 3.13 19.59 4.05
C ASP A 158 1.69 20.12 4.14
N VAL A 159 0.80 19.72 3.20
CA VAL A 159 -0.62 20.07 3.25
C VAL A 159 -1.32 19.44 4.45
N ILE A 160 -0.95 18.19 4.77
CA ILE A 160 -1.48 17.48 5.94
C ILE A 160 -1.01 18.17 7.22
N ASP A 161 0.28 18.49 7.31
CA ASP A 161 0.86 19.16 8.47
C ASP A 161 0.22 20.53 8.71
N ILE A 162 -0.01 21.32 7.65
CA ILE A 162 -0.71 22.63 7.73
C ILE A 162 -2.14 22.43 8.25
N PHE A 163 -2.88 21.45 7.73
CA PHE A 163 -4.23 21.18 8.20
C PHE A 163 -4.28 20.78 9.68
N GLU A 164 -3.36 19.94 10.12
CA GLU A 164 -3.23 19.54 11.53
C GLU A 164 -2.89 20.74 12.44
N GLU A 165 -1.96 21.60 12.01
CA GLU A 165 -1.59 22.81 12.75
C GLU A 165 -2.74 23.80 12.88
N GLU A 166 -3.50 24.02 11.81
CA GLU A 166 -4.60 24.98 11.77
C GLU A 166 -5.85 24.50 12.52
N THR A 167 -6.13 23.21 12.48
CA THR A 167 -7.41 22.67 12.98
C THR A 167 -7.28 21.89 14.28
N GLY A 168 -6.09 21.40 14.61
CA GLY A 168 -5.86 20.46 15.71
C GLY A 168 -6.46 19.08 15.45
N ILE A 169 -6.86 18.77 14.21
CA ILE A 169 -7.40 17.47 13.80
C ILE A 169 -6.24 16.62 13.29
N HIS A 170 -6.02 15.48 13.94
CA HIS A 170 -4.98 14.53 13.52
C HIS A 170 -5.43 13.73 12.30
N VAL A 171 -4.62 13.70 11.24
CA VAL A 171 -4.90 13.00 9.98
C VAL A 171 -4.20 11.65 9.94
N VAL A 172 -4.97 10.58 9.84
CA VAL A 172 -4.47 9.24 9.52
C VAL A 172 -4.58 9.07 8.02
N TYR A 173 -3.46 9.18 7.32
CA TYR A 173 -3.42 9.11 5.86
C TYR A 173 -3.00 7.73 5.39
N GLU A 174 -3.88 7.06 4.64
CA GLU A 174 -3.62 5.78 4.00
C GLU A 174 -3.69 5.90 2.47
N GLU A 175 -2.98 5.02 1.79
CA GLU A 175 -2.90 5.04 0.33
C GLU A 175 -3.40 3.74 -0.28
N TYR A 176 -3.93 3.83 -1.50
CA TYR A 176 -4.30 2.70 -2.34
C TYR A 176 -3.82 2.90 -3.77
N GLU A 177 -3.77 1.82 -4.54
CA GLU A 177 -3.21 1.81 -5.89
C GLU A 177 -4.25 1.82 -6.99
N THR A 178 -5.39 1.17 -6.74
CA THR A 178 -6.46 1.06 -7.72
C THR A 178 -7.82 1.18 -7.04
N ASN A 179 -8.80 1.69 -7.78
CA ASN A 179 -10.19 1.72 -7.31
C ASN A 179 -10.71 0.31 -6.97
N GLU A 180 -10.22 -0.72 -7.67
CA GLU A 180 -10.61 -2.12 -7.50
C GLU A 180 -10.10 -2.69 -6.16
N ILE A 181 -9.00 -2.18 -5.63
CA ILE A 181 -8.47 -2.52 -4.30
C ILE A 181 -9.19 -1.72 -3.21
N MET A 182 -9.43 -0.44 -3.44
CA MET A 182 -10.11 0.47 -2.51
C MET A 182 -11.57 0.05 -2.28
N TYR A 183 -12.33 -0.18 -3.36
CA TYR A 183 -13.77 -0.41 -3.32
C TYR A 183 -14.22 -1.57 -2.39
N PRO A 184 -13.60 -2.77 -2.42
CA PRO A 184 -13.97 -3.86 -1.51
C PRO A 184 -13.78 -3.49 -0.03
N LYS A 185 -12.76 -2.69 0.32
CA LYS A 185 -12.54 -2.23 1.70
C LYS A 185 -13.68 -1.31 2.15
N ILE A 186 -14.04 -0.31 1.33
CA ILE A 186 -15.17 0.58 1.64
C ILE A 186 -16.47 -0.21 1.73
N LYS A 187 -16.74 -1.10 0.76
CA LYS A 187 -17.96 -1.90 0.72
C LYS A 187 -18.10 -2.86 1.89
N SER A 188 -17.00 -3.40 2.40
CA SER A 188 -17.03 -4.31 3.54
C SER A 188 -17.47 -3.63 4.83
N GLY A 189 -17.25 -2.31 4.94
CA GLY A 189 -17.52 -1.53 6.15
C GLY A 189 -16.69 -1.96 7.38
N ALA A 190 -15.67 -2.82 7.18
CA ALA A 190 -14.82 -3.30 8.26
C ALA A 190 -13.91 -2.21 8.82
N ILE A 191 -13.60 -1.21 8.00
CA ILE A 191 -12.82 -0.04 8.35
C ILE A 191 -13.65 1.19 8.04
N SER A 192 -13.73 2.12 8.98
CA SER A 192 -14.40 3.41 8.80
C SER A 192 -13.37 4.42 8.29
N TYR A 193 -13.44 4.74 7.00
CA TYR A 193 -12.73 5.85 6.41
C TYR A 193 -13.65 7.08 6.40
N ASP A 194 -13.08 8.27 6.66
CA ASP A 194 -13.86 9.51 6.69
C ASP A 194 -13.87 10.23 5.36
N LEU A 195 -12.77 10.11 4.60
CA LEU A 195 -12.61 10.77 3.31
C LEU A 195 -11.87 9.82 2.34
N VAL A 196 -12.37 9.70 1.12
CA VAL A 196 -11.79 8.85 0.06
C VAL A 196 -11.77 9.63 -1.25
N CYS A 197 -10.78 9.39 -2.12
CA CYS A 197 -10.62 10.10 -3.40
C CYS A 197 -10.71 9.15 -4.62
N PRO A 198 -11.85 8.54 -4.93
CA PRO A 198 -12.02 7.66 -6.09
C PRO A 198 -12.14 8.42 -7.41
N SER A 199 -11.95 7.68 -8.52
CA SER A 199 -12.23 8.21 -9.85
C SER A 199 -13.73 8.19 -10.17
N ASP A 200 -14.12 8.98 -11.13
CA ASP A 200 -15.47 9.22 -11.64
C ASP A 200 -16.35 7.96 -11.74
N TYR A 201 -15.90 6.93 -12.48
CA TYR A 201 -16.65 5.68 -12.66
C TYR A 201 -16.85 4.90 -11.34
N MET A 202 -15.93 5.02 -10.42
CA MET A 202 -16.01 4.39 -9.12
C MET A 202 -16.94 5.16 -8.18
N ILE A 203 -16.94 6.49 -8.26
CA ILE A 203 -17.91 7.35 -7.56
C ILE A 203 -19.33 6.97 -7.99
N GLN A 204 -19.58 6.91 -9.30
CA GLN A 204 -20.88 6.48 -9.83
C GLN A 204 -21.29 5.12 -9.26
N LYS A 205 -20.38 4.15 -9.24
CA LYS A 205 -20.62 2.82 -8.68
C LYS A 205 -20.89 2.87 -7.17
N MET A 206 -20.20 3.71 -6.43
CA MET A 206 -20.38 3.87 -4.98
C MET A 206 -21.74 4.51 -4.67
N ILE A 207 -22.17 5.52 -5.44
CA ILE A 207 -23.52 6.13 -5.34
C ILE A 207 -24.59 5.07 -5.61
N GLN A 208 -24.47 4.32 -6.70
CA GLN A 208 -25.43 3.26 -7.06
C GLN A 208 -25.56 2.16 -6.00
N ASN A 209 -24.52 1.94 -5.20
CA ASN A 209 -24.48 0.94 -4.13
C ASN A 209 -24.76 1.53 -2.74
N ASP A 210 -25.19 2.80 -2.65
CA ASP A 210 -25.52 3.49 -1.39
C ASP A 210 -24.35 3.47 -0.38
N LEU A 211 -23.14 3.74 -0.86
CA LEU A 211 -21.90 3.71 -0.06
C LEU A 211 -21.40 5.09 0.34
N LEU A 212 -22.07 6.16 -0.07
CA LEU A 212 -21.64 7.55 0.18
C LEU A 212 -22.69 8.32 0.99
N GLN A 213 -22.21 9.35 1.69
CA GLN A 213 -23.03 10.38 2.33
C GLN A 213 -23.05 11.65 1.47
N PRO A 214 -24.17 12.38 1.38
CA PRO A 214 -24.18 13.69 0.73
C PRO A 214 -23.29 14.67 1.51
N ILE A 215 -22.61 15.53 0.77
CA ILE A 215 -21.73 16.58 1.28
C ILE A 215 -22.57 17.81 1.64
N ASN A 216 -22.24 18.47 2.74
CA ASN A 216 -22.83 19.76 3.09
C ASN A 216 -21.92 20.90 2.61
N PHE A 217 -22.20 21.46 1.46
CA PHE A 217 -21.43 22.55 0.87
C PHE A 217 -21.42 23.84 1.70
N ASP A 218 -22.38 24.05 2.59
CA ASP A 218 -22.36 25.19 3.51
C ASP A 218 -21.16 25.14 4.49
N HIS A 219 -20.61 23.95 4.73
CA HIS A 219 -19.40 23.77 5.54
C HIS A 219 -18.11 23.94 4.75
N ILE A 220 -18.17 24.06 3.42
CA ILE A 220 -17.03 24.06 2.52
C ILE A 220 -16.99 25.31 1.65
N PRO A 221 -16.73 26.48 2.24
CA PRO A 221 -16.73 27.76 1.48
C PRO A 221 -15.70 27.77 0.34
N ASN A 222 -14.61 27.01 0.49
CA ASN A 222 -13.55 26.91 -0.51
C ASN A 222 -13.96 26.09 -1.76
N ALA A 223 -15.08 25.37 -1.74
CA ALA A 223 -15.62 24.68 -2.92
C ALA A 223 -15.84 25.65 -4.10
N SER A 224 -16.13 26.92 -3.80
CA SER A 224 -16.26 27.97 -4.81
C SER A 224 -14.98 28.35 -5.56
N ASN A 225 -13.82 27.91 -5.09
CA ASN A 225 -12.53 28.09 -5.75
C ASN A 225 -12.31 27.10 -6.91
N ILE A 226 -13.13 26.06 -6.99
CA ILE A 226 -13.08 25.05 -8.06
C ILE A 226 -13.91 25.58 -9.23
N GLY A 227 -13.33 25.57 -10.44
CA GLY A 227 -14.01 26.08 -11.64
C GLY A 227 -15.26 25.28 -12.01
N ASP A 228 -16.29 25.98 -12.45
CA ASP A 228 -17.61 25.41 -12.78
C ASP A 228 -17.52 24.23 -13.76
N MET A 229 -16.61 24.27 -14.73
CA MET A 229 -16.45 23.20 -15.72
C MET A 229 -16.17 21.82 -15.10
N TYR A 230 -15.54 21.76 -13.93
CA TYR A 230 -15.27 20.51 -13.24
C TYR A 230 -16.53 19.95 -12.58
N TYR A 231 -17.35 20.82 -12.02
CA TYR A 231 -18.67 20.44 -11.50
C TYR A 231 -19.63 20.04 -12.63
N GLU A 232 -19.63 20.76 -13.76
CA GLU A 232 -20.40 20.40 -14.95
C GLU A 232 -20.01 19.02 -15.48
N THR A 233 -18.71 18.70 -15.45
CA THR A 233 -18.23 17.37 -15.86
C THR A 233 -18.64 16.30 -14.86
N SER A 234 -18.62 16.61 -13.56
CA SER A 234 -19.01 15.68 -12.49
C SER A 234 -20.49 15.30 -12.50
N GLU A 235 -21.35 16.13 -13.06
CA GLU A 235 -22.78 15.81 -13.26
C GLU A 235 -23.01 14.49 -14.00
N GLN A 236 -22.05 14.00 -14.79
CA GLN A 236 -22.18 12.76 -15.53
C GLN A 236 -22.14 11.52 -14.63
N PHE A 237 -21.50 11.60 -13.47
CA PHE A 237 -21.32 10.50 -12.53
C PHE A 237 -21.90 10.78 -11.14
N ASP A 238 -22.07 12.04 -10.78
CA ASP A 238 -22.69 12.52 -9.53
C ASP A 238 -23.77 13.60 -9.86
N PRO A 239 -24.97 13.19 -10.28
CA PRO A 239 -26.02 14.11 -10.64
C PRO A 239 -26.39 15.06 -9.49
N GLY A 240 -26.31 16.36 -9.75
CA GLY A 240 -26.52 17.42 -8.76
C GLY A 240 -25.30 17.70 -7.88
N ASN A 241 -24.16 17.07 -8.15
CA ASN A 241 -22.91 17.23 -7.37
C ASN A 241 -23.15 17.09 -5.86
N LEU A 242 -23.87 16.04 -5.44
CA LEU A 242 -24.32 15.85 -4.07
C LEU A 242 -23.27 15.12 -3.20
N TYR A 243 -22.43 14.30 -3.81
CA TYR A 243 -21.58 13.33 -3.09
C TYR A 243 -20.09 13.55 -3.29
N SER A 244 -19.68 14.42 -4.25
CA SER A 244 -18.29 14.54 -4.62
C SER A 244 -17.83 15.99 -4.81
N ILE A 245 -16.55 16.24 -4.50
CA ILE A 245 -15.86 17.50 -4.78
C ILE A 245 -14.67 17.20 -5.69
N PRO A 246 -14.59 17.78 -6.90
CA PRO A 246 -13.48 17.58 -7.82
C PRO A 246 -12.15 17.94 -7.16
N TYR A 247 -11.15 17.06 -7.27
CA TYR A 247 -9.83 17.24 -6.71
C TYR A 247 -8.76 17.33 -7.78
N CYS A 248 -8.67 16.31 -8.62
CA CYS A 248 -7.64 16.23 -9.65
C CYS A 248 -8.23 15.65 -10.94
N TRP A 249 -7.65 16.02 -12.06
CA TRP A 249 -8.06 15.51 -13.36
C TRP A 249 -6.84 15.26 -14.24
N GLY A 250 -7.00 14.43 -15.24
CA GLY A 250 -5.94 14.19 -16.19
C GLY A 250 -6.37 13.34 -17.37
N THR A 251 -5.38 12.98 -18.15
CA THR A 251 -5.51 12.10 -19.30
C THR A 251 -4.49 10.97 -19.20
N VAL A 252 -4.70 9.87 -19.92
CA VAL A 252 -3.70 8.85 -20.16
C VAL A 252 -3.04 9.12 -21.51
N GLY A 253 -1.74 8.90 -21.58
CA GLY A 253 -1.00 9.06 -22.85
C GLY A 253 0.21 8.15 -22.89
N ILE A 254 1.02 8.37 -23.90
CA ILE A 254 2.26 7.66 -24.13
C ILE A 254 3.42 8.56 -23.76
N LEU A 255 4.30 8.09 -22.88
CA LEU A 255 5.61 8.66 -22.62
C LEU A 255 6.66 7.81 -23.34
N TYR A 256 7.49 8.40 -24.17
CA TYR A 256 8.52 7.66 -24.90
C TYR A 256 9.89 8.31 -24.79
N ASN A 257 10.92 7.50 -24.89
CA ASN A 257 12.31 7.93 -24.81
C ASN A 257 12.87 8.21 -26.22
N LYS A 258 13.11 9.48 -26.52
CA LYS A 258 13.64 9.95 -27.83
C LYS A 258 15.01 9.37 -28.22
N LYS A 259 15.76 8.78 -27.28
CA LYS A 259 16.99 8.07 -27.57
C LYS A 259 16.78 6.62 -28.02
N MET A 260 15.62 6.05 -27.68
CA MET A 260 15.28 4.65 -27.98
C MET A 260 14.24 4.56 -29.10
N VAL A 261 13.45 5.62 -29.28
CA VAL A 261 12.41 5.75 -30.30
C VAL A 261 12.85 6.82 -31.29
N THR A 262 13.02 6.43 -32.54
CA THR A 262 13.56 7.31 -33.58
C THR A 262 12.49 8.11 -34.33
N GLU A 263 11.27 7.59 -34.38
CA GLU A 263 10.12 8.22 -35.04
C GLU A 263 9.17 8.79 -34.01
N PRO A 264 8.59 9.99 -34.19
CA PRO A 264 7.57 10.53 -33.29
C PRO A 264 6.37 9.60 -33.17
N ILE A 265 5.93 9.35 -31.95
CA ILE A 265 4.75 8.53 -31.68
C ILE A 265 3.51 9.43 -31.74
N ASP A 266 2.46 9.00 -32.46
CA ASP A 266 1.18 9.70 -32.54
C ASP A 266 -0.04 8.78 -32.44
N SER A 267 0.17 7.48 -32.21
CA SER A 267 -0.89 6.46 -32.23
C SER A 267 -0.69 5.42 -31.14
N TRP A 268 -1.80 4.91 -30.58
CA TRP A 268 -1.79 3.77 -29.66
C TRP A 268 -1.24 2.50 -30.28
N SER A 269 -1.31 2.34 -31.60
CA SER A 269 -0.83 1.15 -32.34
C SER A 269 0.65 0.85 -32.11
N VAL A 270 1.47 1.83 -31.70
CA VAL A 270 2.88 1.62 -31.36
C VAL A 270 3.07 0.61 -30.23
N LEU A 271 2.09 0.46 -29.35
CA LEU A 271 2.14 -0.50 -28.24
C LEU A 271 2.03 -1.97 -28.70
N TRP A 272 1.79 -2.21 -29.99
CA TRP A 272 1.83 -3.53 -30.65
C TRP A 272 2.99 -3.68 -31.62
N ASP A 273 3.89 -2.67 -31.69
CA ASP A 273 5.07 -2.76 -32.55
C ASP A 273 6.12 -3.71 -31.93
N THR A 274 6.44 -4.76 -32.65
CA THR A 274 7.42 -5.79 -32.22
C THR A 274 8.85 -5.26 -32.09
N ASN A 275 9.17 -4.09 -32.67
CA ASN A 275 10.47 -3.43 -32.50
C ASN A 275 10.70 -3.00 -31.03
N TYR A 276 9.65 -2.78 -30.27
CA TYR A 276 9.71 -2.39 -28.85
C TYR A 276 9.44 -3.55 -27.88
N ARG A 277 9.56 -4.80 -28.34
CA ARG A 277 9.42 -5.98 -27.49
C ARG A 277 10.28 -5.88 -26.24
N ASP A 278 9.71 -6.24 -25.09
CA ASP A 278 10.35 -6.18 -23.76
C ASP A 278 10.82 -4.75 -23.36
N SER A 279 10.23 -3.71 -23.97
CA SER A 279 10.55 -2.31 -23.71
C SER A 279 9.30 -1.42 -23.64
N ILE A 280 8.14 -2.03 -23.43
CA ILE A 280 6.84 -1.38 -23.27
C ILE A 280 6.38 -1.56 -21.81
N LEU A 281 6.06 -0.46 -21.14
CA LEU A 281 5.39 -0.45 -19.84
C LEU A 281 3.90 -0.16 -20.06
N MET A 282 3.06 -1.08 -19.58
CA MET A 282 1.61 -0.95 -19.71
C MET A 282 0.98 -0.71 -18.34
N GLN A 283 -0.17 -0.05 -18.29
CA GLN A 283 -0.90 0.20 -17.05
C GLN A 283 -1.42 -1.09 -16.44
N ASP A 284 -1.15 -1.29 -15.13
CA ASP A 284 -1.78 -2.31 -14.29
C ASP A 284 -3.14 -1.80 -13.77
N SER A 285 -3.92 -1.27 -14.70
CA SER A 285 -5.29 -0.81 -14.52
C SER A 285 -6.15 -1.43 -15.60
N VAL A 286 -7.14 -2.21 -15.20
CA VAL A 286 -8.05 -2.89 -16.15
C VAL A 286 -8.73 -1.86 -17.05
N ARG A 287 -9.22 -0.76 -16.46
CA ARG A 287 -9.94 0.26 -17.21
C ARG A 287 -9.05 0.96 -18.22
N ASP A 288 -7.85 1.37 -17.84
CA ASP A 288 -6.93 2.08 -18.73
C ASP A 288 -6.36 1.16 -19.81
N ALA A 289 -6.04 -0.08 -19.46
CA ALA A 289 -5.59 -1.06 -20.46
C ALA A 289 -6.66 -1.30 -21.54
N PHE A 290 -7.92 -1.48 -21.13
CA PHE A 290 -9.03 -1.61 -22.08
C PHE A 290 -9.29 -0.32 -22.87
N ALA A 291 -9.16 0.85 -22.23
CA ALA A 291 -9.34 2.13 -22.88
C ALA A 291 -8.36 2.30 -24.05
N VAL A 292 -7.09 1.96 -23.84
CA VAL A 292 -6.04 1.98 -24.89
C VAL A 292 -6.42 1.06 -26.07
N ALA A 293 -6.79 -0.19 -25.79
CA ALA A 293 -7.16 -1.15 -26.83
C ALA A 293 -8.45 -0.76 -27.58
N LEU A 294 -9.45 -0.27 -26.87
CA LEU A 294 -10.69 0.22 -27.46
C LEU A 294 -10.42 1.41 -28.38
N LYS A 295 -9.57 2.34 -27.97
CA LYS A 295 -9.20 3.51 -28.79
C LYS A 295 -8.41 3.10 -30.04
N ASP A 296 -7.48 2.18 -29.93
CA ASP A 296 -6.73 1.65 -31.08
C ASP A 296 -7.66 0.96 -32.11
N LEU A 297 -8.72 0.28 -31.63
CA LEU A 297 -9.76 -0.32 -32.46
C LEU A 297 -10.79 0.69 -32.98
N GLY A 298 -10.74 1.97 -32.58
CA GLY A 298 -11.68 3.00 -32.97
C GLY A 298 -13.02 2.96 -32.23
N TYR A 299 -13.08 2.26 -31.09
CA TYR A 299 -14.29 2.15 -30.26
C TYR A 299 -14.34 3.22 -29.17
N SER A 300 -15.53 3.37 -28.55
CA SER A 300 -15.70 4.22 -27.38
C SER A 300 -15.01 3.59 -26.16
N LEU A 301 -14.31 4.39 -25.37
CA LEU A 301 -13.74 3.96 -24.07
C LEU A 301 -14.85 3.43 -23.12
N ASN A 302 -16.06 3.95 -23.24
CA ASN A 302 -17.20 3.62 -22.40
C ASN A 302 -18.10 2.55 -23.06
N SER A 303 -17.59 1.80 -24.03
CA SER A 303 -18.35 0.73 -24.66
C SER A 303 -18.74 -0.33 -23.62
N THR A 304 -20.03 -0.71 -23.67
CA THR A 304 -20.58 -1.85 -22.94
C THR A 304 -20.91 -3.02 -23.88
N ASN A 305 -20.56 -2.89 -25.16
CA ASN A 305 -20.79 -3.92 -26.17
C ASN A 305 -19.80 -5.07 -25.98
N ILE A 306 -20.34 -6.25 -25.66
CA ILE A 306 -19.53 -7.46 -25.38
C ILE A 306 -18.62 -7.83 -26.55
N LYS A 307 -19.05 -7.59 -27.81
CA LYS A 307 -18.20 -7.87 -28.97
C LYS A 307 -16.97 -6.96 -28.98
N GLU A 308 -17.15 -5.65 -28.82
CA GLU A 308 -16.07 -4.66 -28.79
C GLU A 308 -15.11 -4.93 -27.62
N LEU A 309 -15.64 -5.25 -26.43
CA LEU A 309 -14.84 -5.62 -25.27
C LEU A 309 -14.06 -6.92 -25.51
N THR A 310 -14.64 -7.88 -26.23
CA THR A 310 -13.94 -9.13 -26.58
C THR A 310 -12.81 -8.86 -27.56
N GLU A 311 -13.03 -8.04 -28.58
CA GLU A 311 -12.00 -7.64 -29.55
C GLU A 311 -10.86 -6.88 -28.86
N ALA A 312 -11.17 -5.95 -27.95
CA ALA A 312 -10.16 -5.23 -27.15
C ALA A 312 -9.35 -6.19 -26.26
N LYS A 313 -10.02 -7.13 -25.57
CA LYS A 313 -9.33 -8.18 -24.80
C LYS A 313 -8.41 -9.01 -25.69
N ASP A 314 -8.86 -9.46 -26.85
CA ASP A 314 -8.06 -10.29 -27.76
C ASP A 314 -6.85 -9.50 -28.28
N LEU A 315 -7.01 -8.20 -28.57
CA LEU A 315 -5.92 -7.30 -28.92
C LEU A 315 -4.89 -7.19 -27.77
N LEU A 316 -5.32 -6.98 -26.53
CA LEU A 316 -4.44 -6.96 -25.36
C LEU A 316 -3.69 -8.28 -25.14
N VAL A 317 -4.32 -9.42 -25.44
CA VAL A 317 -3.64 -10.72 -25.38
C VAL A 317 -2.51 -10.81 -26.39
N THR A 318 -2.66 -10.22 -27.59
CA THR A 318 -1.56 -10.17 -28.57
C THR A 318 -0.44 -9.23 -28.15
N GLN A 319 -0.73 -8.18 -27.40
CA GLN A 319 0.25 -7.25 -26.85
C GLN A 319 1.12 -7.87 -25.74
N LYS A 320 0.53 -8.74 -24.93
CA LYS A 320 1.16 -9.28 -23.72
C LYS A 320 2.60 -9.77 -23.91
N PRO A 321 2.98 -10.48 -25.01
CA PRO A 321 4.36 -10.90 -25.25
C PRO A 321 5.35 -9.77 -25.55
N LEU A 322 4.88 -8.54 -25.74
CA LEU A 322 5.68 -7.36 -26.04
C LEU A 322 5.92 -6.51 -24.79
N VAL A 323 5.08 -6.67 -23.78
CA VAL A 323 5.09 -5.87 -22.55
C VAL A 323 6.22 -6.35 -21.64
N GLN A 324 7.07 -5.41 -21.20
CA GLN A 324 8.10 -5.63 -20.20
C GLN A 324 7.49 -5.82 -18.80
N ALA A 325 6.57 -4.93 -18.42
CA ALA A 325 5.89 -4.96 -17.15
C ALA A 325 4.53 -4.23 -17.20
N TYR A 326 3.61 -4.70 -16.36
CA TYR A 326 2.40 -3.96 -16.01
C TYR A 326 2.68 -3.20 -14.73
N VAL A 327 2.52 -1.87 -14.75
CA VAL A 327 2.92 -0.96 -13.66
C VAL A 327 1.93 0.19 -13.54
N VAL A 328 1.89 0.85 -12.39
CA VAL A 328 1.18 2.11 -12.18
C VAL A 328 2.23 3.20 -11.93
N ASP A 329 2.58 3.48 -10.67
CA ASP A 329 3.52 4.56 -10.32
C ASP A 329 4.96 4.27 -10.75
N GLN A 330 5.36 2.98 -10.82
CA GLN A 330 6.72 2.57 -11.20
C GLN A 330 7.08 2.91 -12.66
N VAL A 331 6.10 3.23 -13.51
CA VAL A 331 6.37 3.71 -14.87
C VAL A 331 7.27 4.94 -14.83
N ARG A 332 7.08 5.81 -13.86
CA ARG A 332 7.87 7.02 -13.65
C ARG A 332 9.36 6.70 -13.48
N ASP A 333 9.70 5.92 -12.46
CA ASP A 333 11.09 5.60 -12.13
C ASP A 333 11.79 4.82 -13.25
N LYS A 334 11.07 3.87 -13.87
CA LYS A 334 11.59 3.09 -15.01
C LYS A 334 11.90 3.96 -16.22
N MET A 335 11.03 4.90 -16.53
CA MET A 335 11.26 5.83 -17.66
C MET A 335 12.36 6.84 -17.34
N ILE A 336 12.46 7.36 -16.11
CA ILE A 336 13.58 8.20 -15.66
C ILE A 336 14.89 7.43 -15.81
N GLY A 337 14.92 6.16 -15.38
CA GLY A 337 16.08 5.27 -15.46
C GLY A 337 16.43 4.77 -16.87
N ASN A 338 15.65 5.12 -17.90
CA ASN A 338 15.79 4.62 -19.29
C ASN A 338 15.67 3.09 -19.39
N GLU A 339 14.85 2.45 -18.56
CA GLU A 339 14.65 1.01 -18.55
C GLU A 339 13.69 0.52 -19.64
N ALA A 340 12.87 1.42 -20.20
CA ALA A 340 11.92 1.12 -21.26
C ALA A 340 11.91 2.21 -22.33
N ALA A 341 11.50 1.84 -23.53
CA ALA A 341 11.36 2.78 -24.66
C ALA A 341 10.05 3.56 -24.59
N ILE A 342 8.97 2.89 -24.16
CA ILE A 342 7.61 3.40 -24.21
C ILE A 342 6.90 3.03 -22.90
N GLY A 343 6.16 3.99 -22.31
CA GLY A 343 5.31 3.77 -21.15
C GLY A 343 3.94 4.41 -21.32
N VAL A 344 2.88 3.70 -20.97
CA VAL A 344 1.54 4.28 -20.81
C VAL A 344 1.47 4.90 -19.43
N ILE A 345 1.15 6.19 -19.35
CA ILE A 345 1.30 6.99 -18.14
C ILE A 345 0.20 8.06 -18.05
N TYR A 346 -0.10 8.50 -16.82
CA TYR A 346 -0.98 9.63 -16.58
C TYR A 346 -0.27 10.97 -16.84
N SER A 347 -1.02 11.97 -17.30
CA SER A 347 -0.45 13.27 -17.74
C SER A 347 0.33 14.00 -16.65
N GLY A 348 -0.16 13.99 -15.40
CA GLY A 348 0.53 14.59 -14.27
C GLY A 348 1.89 13.95 -14.00
N GLU A 349 1.92 12.62 -13.94
CA GLU A 349 3.13 11.82 -13.78
C GLU A 349 4.11 12.04 -14.95
N ALA A 350 3.59 12.13 -16.18
CA ALA A 350 4.42 12.38 -17.36
C ALA A 350 5.15 13.73 -17.27
N ILE A 351 4.46 14.78 -16.82
CA ILE A 351 5.06 16.13 -16.65
C ILE A 351 6.19 16.08 -15.62
N TYR A 352 5.97 15.41 -14.49
CA TYR A 352 7.01 15.21 -13.49
C TYR A 352 8.21 14.44 -14.06
N THR A 353 7.94 13.31 -14.71
CA THR A 353 8.97 12.42 -15.29
C THR A 353 9.82 13.11 -16.36
N GLN A 354 9.21 13.99 -17.17
CA GLN A 354 9.93 14.79 -18.16
C GLN A 354 10.88 15.83 -17.54
N LYS A 355 10.57 16.36 -16.35
CA LYS A 355 11.48 17.27 -15.64
C LYS A 355 12.74 16.55 -15.19
N GLU A 356 12.61 15.29 -14.76
CA GLU A 356 13.73 14.47 -14.30
C GLU A 356 14.56 13.89 -15.45
N ASN A 357 13.92 13.60 -16.61
CA ASN A 357 14.60 13.08 -17.78
C ASN A 357 14.16 13.81 -19.07
N PRO A 358 14.91 14.81 -19.53
CA PRO A 358 14.56 15.63 -20.73
C PRO A 358 14.52 14.87 -22.06
N ASN A 359 14.97 13.60 -22.08
CA ASN A 359 14.88 12.77 -23.29
C ASN A 359 13.48 12.15 -23.47
N LEU A 360 12.61 12.30 -22.48
CA LEU A 360 11.26 11.78 -22.53
C LEU A 360 10.31 12.78 -23.18
N GLU A 361 9.35 12.28 -23.92
CA GLU A 361 8.30 13.08 -24.56
C GLU A 361 6.95 12.41 -24.33
N TYR A 362 5.96 13.23 -23.92
CA TYR A 362 4.59 12.80 -23.68
C TYR A 362 3.70 13.18 -24.85
N VAL A 363 2.86 12.26 -25.28
CA VAL A 363 1.89 12.47 -26.36
C VAL A 363 0.53 11.87 -26.01
N ILE A 364 -0.52 12.59 -26.38
CA ILE A 364 -1.87 12.04 -26.45
C ILE A 364 -2.07 11.54 -27.88
N PRO A 365 -2.27 10.23 -28.09
CA PRO A 365 -2.45 9.68 -29.43
C PRO A 365 -3.66 10.26 -30.18
N LYS A 366 -3.59 10.25 -31.50
CA LYS A 366 -4.60 10.85 -32.39
C LYS A 366 -5.98 10.19 -32.31
N GLU A 367 -6.04 8.94 -31.88
CA GLU A 367 -7.31 8.24 -31.65
C GLU A 367 -8.04 8.80 -30.42
N GLY A 368 -7.37 9.69 -29.67
CA GLY A 368 -7.86 10.28 -28.45
C GLY A 368 -7.58 9.42 -27.22
N SER A 369 -7.89 9.97 -26.05
CA SER A 369 -7.69 9.34 -24.76
C SER A 369 -8.87 9.59 -23.83
N ASN A 370 -8.81 9.02 -22.62
CA ASN A 370 -9.75 9.35 -21.56
C ASN A 370 -9.43 10.71 -20.94
N ILE A 371 -10.44 11.35 -20.39
CA ILE A 371 -10.34 12.35 -19.34
C ILE A 371 -10.96 11.69 -18.11
N TRP A 372 -10.28 11.74 -16.99
CA TRP A 372 -10.76 11.27 -15.72
C TRP A 372 -10.76 12.41 -14.70
N ILE A 373 -11.66 12.34 -13.74
CA ILE A 373 -11.73 13.23 -12.58
C ILE A 373 -11.75 12.36 -11.33
N ASP A 374 -10.78 12.60 -10.45
CA ASP A 374 -10.80 12.07 -9.10
C ASP A 374 -11.40 13.11 -8.18
N SER A 375 -12.28 12.69 -7.30
CA SER A 375 -13.01 13.61 -6.42
C SER A 375 -13.05 13.07 -5.00
N TRP A 376 -13.04 13.97 -4.05
CA TRP A 376 -13.26 13.64 -2.64
C TRP A 376 -14.71 13.25 -2.39
N VAL A 377 -14.88 12.13 -1.70
CA VAL A 377 -16.19 11.61 -1.29
C VAL A 377 -16.16 11.17 0.17
N ILE A 378 -17.31 11.24 0.85
CA ILE A 378 -17.46 10.81 2.25
C ILE A 378 -18.21 9.46 2.27
N PRO A 379 -17.56 8.36 2.71
CA PRO A 379 -18.20 7.07 2.85
C PRO A 379 -19.40 7.09 3.80
N LYS A 380 -20.37 6.22 3.58
CA LYS A 380 -21.61 6.17 4.37
C LYS A 380 -21.38 5.89 5.85
N ASN A 381 -20.34 5.13 6.17
CA ASN A 381 -19.94 4.77 7.54
C ASN A 381 -18.89 5.70 8.15
N ALA A 382 -18.58 6.84 7.52
CA ALA A 382 -17.65 7.82 8.06
C ALA A 382 -18.11 8.32 9.44
N GLU A 383 -17.19 8.31 10.39
CA GLU A 383 -17.47 8.70 11.79
C GLU A 383 -17.22 10.19 12.02
N HIS A 384 -16.33 10.81 11.21
CA HIS A 384 -15.89 12.19 11.38
C HIS A 384 -16.21 13.06 10.16
N LYS A 385 -17.49 13.03 9.73
CA LYS A 385 -17.97 13.79 8.55
C LYS A 385 -17.63 15.28 8.59
N GLU A 386 -17.81 15.93 9.73
CA GLU A 386 -17.50 17.36 9.88
C GLU A 386 -16.01 17.66 9.70
N ASN A 387 -15.12 16.73 10.12
CA ASN A 387 -13.68 16.87 9.90
C ASN A 387 -13.31 16.65 8.42
N ALA A 388 -14.00 15.72 7.73
CA ALA A 388 -13.86 15.51 6.31
C ALA A 388 -14.29 16.72 5.49
N GLU A 389 -15.38 17.38 5.87
CA GLU A 389 -15.87 18.61 5.23
C GLU A 389 -14.95 19.82 5.47
N LYS A 390 -14.20 19.85 6.58
CA LYS A 390 -13.19 20.88 6.84
C LYS A 390 -11.91 20.68 6.02
N PHE A 391 -11.48 19.43 5.80
CA PHE A 391 -10.31 19.08 5.02
C PHE A 391 -10.50 19.41 3.54
#